data_06151bd26259ecf1a8b172f7e15193a6
#
_entry.id   06151bd26259ecf1a8b172f7e15193a6
#
_cell.length_a   1.000
_cell.length_b   1.000
_cell.length_c   1.000
_cell.angle_alpha   90.00
_cell.angle_beta   90.00
_cell.angle_gamma   90.00
#
_symmetry.space_group_name_H-M   'P 1'
#
loop_
_entity.id
_entity.type
_entity.pdbx_description
1 polymer ?
#
loop_
_entity_poly.entity_id
_entity_poly.type
_entity_poly.pdbx_seq_one_letter_code
_entity_poly.pdbx_strand_id
1 'polypeptide(L)'
;MKSLRFMLSLVLLSLSTLAFAQTDAQKSFEKLKTLAGTWEGTFDGKTMRVSLRVTSMGNTLMHEMAGDGRPDDPISMFTIDGDHLLLTHYCDAGNQPHMVGTVSPDGKTITFNFVNATNLVSSQMGHMQRATFNFIDDDHHTEKWEFAMSNGKEMGGLLDLKRTK
;
A
#
# COMPACT_ATOMS: atom_id res chain seq x y z
N MET A 1 31.03 -33.89 62.30
CA MET A 1 30.64 -32.58 61.65
C MET A 1 30.48 -32.85 60.16
N LYS A 2 29.26 -32.97 59.69
CA LYS A 2 28.97 -33.32 58.28
C LYS A 2 28.64 -32.04 57.55
N SER A 3 29.47 -31.63 56.57
CA SER A 3 29.30 -30.47 55.73
C SER A 3 28.18 -30.73 54.69
N LEU A 4 27.09 -30.03 54.81
CA LEU A 4 25.98 -30.06 53.87
C LEU A 4 26.34 -29.18 52.65
N ARG A 5 26.66 -29.82 51.52
CA ARG A 5 26.86 -29.13 50.24
C ARG A 5 25.50 -28.82 49.61
N PHE A 6 25.08 -27.56 49.64
CA PHE A 6 23.95 -27.05 48.88
C PHE A 6 24.38 -26.99 47.40
N MET A 7 23.86 -27.90 46.56
CA MET A 7 23.87 -27.72 45.10
C MET A 7 22.73 -26.78 44.68
N LEU A 8 23.13 -25.57 44.35
CA LEU A 8 22.19 -24.61 43.76
C LEU A 8 22.06 -24.91 42.26
N SER A 9 21.04 -25.66 41.87
CA SER A 9 20.71 -25.91 40.47
C SER A 9 20.07 -24.67 39.87
N LEU A 10 20.84 -23.93 39.07
CA LEU A 10 20.39 -22.78 38.31
C LEU A 10 19.60 -23.29 37.10
N VAL A 11 18.27 -23.34 37.21
CA VAL A 11 17.37 -23.60 36.08
C VAL A 11 17.32 -22.33 35.22
N LEU A 12 18.13 -22.31 34.16
CA LEU A 12 17.95 -21.30 33.11
C LEU A 12 16.63 -21.60 32.37
N LEU A 13 15.58 -20.88 32.70
CA LEU A 13 14.38 -20.81 31.88
C LEU A 13 14.73 -20.02 30.61
N SER A 14 15.07 -20.72 29.53
CA SER A 14 15.19 -20.11 28.19
C SER A 14 13.77 -19.73 27.74
N LEU A 15 13.36 -18.49 27.93
CA LEU A 15 12.21 -17.91 27.24
C LEU A 15 12.54 -17.86 25.75
N SER A 16 12.14 -18.91 25.03
CA SER A 16 12.12 -18.87 23.56
C SER A 16 11.03 -17.88 23.16
N THR A 17 11.41 -16.65 22.86
CA THR A 17 10.52 -15.72 22.14
C THR A 17 10.27 -16.33 20.78
N LEU A 18 9.07 -16.84 20.54
CA LEU A 18 8.61 -17.20 19.21
C LEU A 18 8.56 -15.91 18.37
N ALA A 19 9.66 -15.61 17.72
CA ALA A 19 9.66 -14.58 16.69
C ALA A 19 8.85 -15.13 15.51
N PHE A 20 7.58 -14.73 15.41
CA PHE A 20 6.82 -15.00 14.20
C PHE A 20 7.50 -14.26 13.04
N ALA A 21 7.92 -15.01 12.03
CA ALA A 21 8.44 -14.40 10.81
C ALA A 21 7.36 -13.54 10.18
N GLN A 22 7.73 -12.30 9.88
CA GLN A 22 6.84 -11.37 9.20
C GLN A 22 6.47 -11.91 7.81
N THR A 23 5.17 -11.93 7.46
CA THR A 23 4.72 -12.38 6.14
C THR A 23 5.21 -11.42 5.04
N ASP A 24 5.19 -11.85 3.79
CA ASP A 24 5.58 -10.98 2.68
C ASP A 24 4.59 -9.83 2.50
N ALA A 25 3.30 -10.03 2.81
CA ALA A 25 2.31 -8.96 2.86
C ALA A 25 2.67 -7.90 3.93
N GLN A 26 3.07 -8.34 5.12
CA GLN A 26 3.50 -7.44 6.21
C GLN A 26 4.74 -6.64 5.81
N LYS A 27 5.78 -7.29 5.23
CA LYS A 27 6.99 -6.60 4.74
C LYS A 27 6.65 -5.56 3.67
N SER A 28 5.74 -5.90 2.76
CA SER A 28 5.31 -5.04 1.67
C SER A 28 4.51 -3.85 2.19
N PHE A 29 3.66 -4.07 3.20
CA PHE A 29 2.93 -3.00 3.85
C PHE A 29 3.87 -2.04 4.62
N GLU A 30 4.87 -2.58 5.35
CA GLU A 30 5.88 -1.74 5.97
C GLU A 30 6.65 -0.91 4.93
N LYS A 31 6.95 -1.50 3.77
CA LYS A 31 7.57 -0.77 2.67
C LYS A 31 6.66 0.34 2.13
N LEU A 32 5.37 0.09 1.91
CA LEU A 32 4.43 1.15 1.51
C LEU A 32 4.37 2.28 2.54
N LYS A 33 4.44 1.97 3.83
CA LYS A 33 4.44 3.00 4.88
C LYS A 33 5.66 3.92 4.83
N THR A 34 6.77 3.53 4.19
CA THR A 34 7.91 4.44 3.96
C THR A 34 7.56 5.61 3.04
N LEU A 35 6.50 5.46 2.24
CA LEU A 35 5.98 6.54 1.41
C LEU A 35 5.17 7.58 2.21
N ALA A 36 4.92 7.39 3.51
CA ALA A 36 4.20 8.38 4.30
C ALA A 36 4.88 9.75 4.20
N GLY A 37 4.07 10.77 3.87
CA GLY A 37 4.52 12.13 3.58
C GLY A 37 3.76 12.75 2.43
N THR A 38 4.30 13.85 1.90
CA THR A 38 3.74 14.59 0.76
C THR A 38 4.70 14.55 -0.42
N TRP A 39 4.11 14.46 -1.61
CA TRP A 39 4.81 14.25 -2.86
C TRP A 39 4.24 15.14 -3.93
N GLU A 40 5.08 15.61 -4.84
CA GLU A 40 4.65 16.38 -6.01
C GLU A 40 5.22 15.76 -7.29
N GLY A 41 4.42 15.82 -8.33
CA GLY A 41 4.77 15.42 -9.67
C GLY A 41 3.88 16.08 -10.71
N THR A 42 3.92 15.59 -11.94
CA THR A 42 3.09 16.12 -13.03
C THR A 42 2.33 15.00 -13.71
N PHE A 43 1.10 15.28 -14.08
CA PHE A 43 0.29 14.44 -14.95
C PHE A 43 -0.34 15.33 -16.04
N ASP A 44 -0.11 15.00 -17.31
CA ASP A 44 -0.54 15.83 -18.46
C ASP A 44 -0.20 17.31 -18.32
N GLY A 45 1.01 17.62 -17.82
CA GLY A 45 1.49 18.98 -17.64
C GLY A 45 0.86 19.76 -16.48
N LYS A 46 0.00 19.12 -15.69
CA LYS A 46 -0.62 19.70 -14.48
C LYS A 46 0.10 19.19 -13.24
N THR A 47 0.22 20.05 -12.24
CA THR A 47 0.76 19.65 -10.93
C THR A 47 -0.18 18.68 -10.24
N MET A 48 0.38 17.58 -9.75
CA MET A 48 -0.29 16.59 -8.92
C MET A 48 0.41 16.51 -7.57
N ARG A 49 -0.37 16.50 -6.51
CA ARG A 49 0.10 16.27 -5.15
C ARG A 49 -0.48 14.96 -4.66
N VAL A 50 0.39 14.17 -4.05
CA VAL A 50 -0.01 12.93 -3.39
C VAL A 50 0.36 13.05 -1.92
N SER A 51 -0.58 12.71 -1.04
CA SER A 51 -0.30 12.58 0.37
C SER A 51 -0.54 11.14 0.83
N LEU A 52 0.43 10.58 1.57
CA LEU A 52 0.28 9.29 2.20
C LEU A 52 0.39 9.45 3.72
N ARG A 53 -0.57 8.90 4.44
CA ARG A 53 -0.66 9.02 5.89
C ARG A 53 -0.96 7.69 6.55
N VAL A 54 -0.07 7.26 7.46
CA VAL A 54 -0.33 6.11 8.32
C VAL A 54 -1.42 6.48 9.33
N THR A 55 -2.43 5.62 9.46
CA THR A 55 -3.57 5.82 10.36
C THR A 55 -3.99 4.51 11.02
N SER A 56 -5.07 4.52 11.80
CA SER A 56 -5.59 3.33 12.50
C SER A 56 -4.51 2.61 13.31
N MET A 57 -3.71 3.38 14.07
CA MET A 57 -2.59 2.87 14.89
C MET A 57 -1.58 2.02 14.10
N GLY A 58 -1.31 2.39 12.84
CA GLY A 58 -0.35 1.71 11.98
C GLY A 58 -0.93 0.62 11.08
N ASN A 59 -2.23 0.35 11.18
CA ASN A 59 -2.88 -0.74 10.45
C ASN A 59 -3.42 -0.34 9.07
N THR A 60 -3.38 0.95 8.73
CA THR A 60 -3.86 1.46 7.44
C THR A 60 -2.93 2.55 6.95
N LEU A 61 -2.63 2.55 5.65
CA LEU A 61 -2.02 3.68 4.96
C LEU A 61 -3.09 4.29 4.05
N MET A 62 -3.40 5.57 4.27
CA MET A 62 -4.30 6.34 3.42
C MET A 62 -3.45 7.07 2.38
N HIS A 63 -3.86 6.99 1.14
CA HIS A 63 -3.33 7.72 0.01
C HIS A 63 -4.41 8.65 -0.53
N GLU A 64 -4.07 9.88 -0.80
CA GLU A 64 -4.95 10.92 -1.34
C GLU A 64 -4.24 11.62 -2.49
N MET A 65 -4.94 11.80 -3.60
CA MET A 65 -4.39 12.38 -4.82
C MET A 65 -5.13 13.66 -5.16
N ALA A 66 -4.46 14.80 -5.01
CA ALA A 66 -4.97 16.12 -5.36
C ALA A 66 -4.32 16.66 -6.64
N GLY A 67 -5.07 17.35 -7.46
CA GLY A 67 -4.53 17.93 -8.70
C GLY A 67 -5.17 19.27 -9.04
N ASP A 68 -4.41 20.15 -9.68
CA ASP A 68 -4.90 21.45 -10.11
C ASP A 68 -6.06 21.29 -11.11
N GLY A 69 -7.23 21.85 -10.74
CA GLY A 69 -8.46 21.79 -11.53
C GLY A 69 -9.22 20.46 -11.44
N ARG A 70 -8.87 19.57 -10.52
CA ARG A 70 -9.72 18.42 -10.17
C ARG A 70 -10.87 18.86 -9.27
N PRO A 71 -12.08 18.33 -9.50
CA PRO A 71 -13.24 18.66 -8.66
C PRO A 71 -13.24 17.89 -7.33
N ASP A 72 -12.44 16.84 -7.22
CA ASP A 72 -12.40 15.91 -6.10
C ASP A 72 -11.02 15.25 -5.97
N ASP A 73 -10.73 14.76 -4.79
CA ASP A 73 -9.47 14.10 -4.42
C ASP A 73 -9.76 12.62 -4.11
N PRO A 74 -9.59 11.70 -5.08
CA PRO A 74 -9.82 10.28 -4.85
C PRO A 74 -8.86 9.74 -3.79
N ILE A 75 -9.37 8.87 -2.93
CA ILE A 75 -8.58 8.25 -1.87
C ILE A 75 -8.43 6.75 -2.07
N SER A 76 -7.35 6.21 -1.55
CA SER A 76 -7.11 4.77 -1.50
C SER A 76 -6.66 4.35 -0.10
N MET A 77 -7.13 3.20 0.34
CA MET A 77 -6.75 2.62 1.64
C MET A 77 -5.99 1.32 1.42
N PHE A 78 -4.77 1.26 1.94
CA PHE A 78 -3.97 0.05 1.97
C PHE A 78 -4.08 -0.60 3.34
N THR A 79 -4.30 -1.90 3.35
CA THR A 79 -4.46 -2.73 4.55
C THR A 79 -3.87 -4.12 4.33
N ILE A 80 -3.88 -4.94 5.38
CA ILE A 80 -3.49 -6.36 5.31
C ILE A 80 -4.70 -7.21 5.70
N ASP A 81 -4.88 -8.33 5.00
CA ASP A 81 -5.76 -9.42 5.40
C ASP A 81 -4.98 -10.74 5.31
N GLY A 82 -4.54 -11.25 6.46
CA GLY A 82 -3.67 -12.41 6.53
C GLY A 82 -2.38 -12.24 5.74
N ASP A 83 -2.22 -13.00 4.67
CA ASP A 83 -1.07 -12.98 3.78
C ASP A 83 -1.28 -12.09 2.54
N HIS A 84 -2.37 -11.34 2.50
CA HIS A 84 -2.73 -10.49 1.37
C HIS A 84 -2.55 -9.01 1.71
N LEU A 85 -1.85 -8.30 0.83
CA LEU A 85 -1.81 -6.85 0.82
C LEU A 85 -3.00 -6.36 -0.01
N LEU A 86 -3.84 -5.52 0.58
CA LEU A 86 -5.08 -5.04 -0.03
C LEU A 86 -5.03 -3.54 -0.31
N LEU A 87 -5.71 -3.14 -1.37
CA LEU A 87 -6.02 -1.74 -1.69
C LEU A 87 -7.51 -1.63 -1.98
N THR A 88 -8.19 -0.70 -1.30
CA THR A 88 -9.53 -0.25 -1.68
C THR A 88 -9.43 1.18 -2.21
N HIS A 89 -9.81 1.38 -3.47
CA HIS A 89 -9.80 2.69 -4.11
C HIS A 89 -11.21 3.26 -4.10
N TYR A 90 -11.39 4.48 -3.60
CA TYR A 90 -12.66 5.23 -3.64
C TYR A 90 -12.64 6.10 -4.88
N CYS A 91 -13.26 5.60 -5.94
CA CYS A 91 -13.14 6.11 -7.29
C CYS A 91 -14.13 7.23 -7.58
N ASP A 92 -13.72 8.24 -8.35
CA ASP A 92 -14.59 9.30 -8.90
C ASP A 92 -15.75 8.73 -9.74
N ALA A 93 -15.59 7.50 -10.26
CA ALA A 93 -16.64 6.76 -10.96
C ALA A 93 -17.78 6.29 -10.04
N GLY A 94 -17.68 6.51 -8.72
CA GLY A 94 -18.70 6.16 -7.73
C GLY A 94 -18.68 4.70 -7.28
N ASN A 95 -17.71 3.90 -7.73
CA ASN A 95 -17.49 2.54 -7.25
C ASN A 95 -16.24 2.45 -6.37
N GLN A 96 -16.09 1.33 -5.65
CA GLN A 96 -14.94 1.09 -4.79
C GLN A 96 -14.24 -0.20 -5.24
N PRO A 97 -13.28 -0.13 -6.16
CA PRO A 97 -12.44 -1.28 -6.53
C PRO A 97 -11.65 -1.85 -5.35
N HIS A 98 -11.72 -3.16 -5.18
CA HIS A 98 -10.91 -3.94 -4.25
C HIS A 98 -9.82 -4.64 -5.04
N MET A 99 -8.59 -4.47 -4.62
CA MET A 99 -7.42 -4.93 -5.35
C MET A 99 -6.47 -5.68 -4.41
N VAL A 100 -5.75 -6.66 -4.97
CA VAL A 100 -4.74 -7.45 -4.25
C VAL A 100 -3.37 -7.12 -4.78
N GLY A 101 -2.43 -6.89 -3.86
CA GLY A 101 -1.05 -6.54 -4.15
C GLY A 101 -0.15 -7.76 -4.37
N THR A 102 0.74 -7.64 -5.34
CA THR A 102 1.86 -8.53 -5.58
C THR A 102 3.15 -7.73 -5.59
N VAL A 103 4.26 -8.36 -5.21
CA VAL A 103 5.57 -7.70 -5.10
C VAL A 103 6.53 -8.33 -6.09
N SER A 104 7.33 -7.51 -6.76
CA SER A 104 8.41 -7.99 -7.61
C SER A 104 9.49 -8.73 -6.82
N PRO A 105 10.24 -9.68 -7.41
CA PRO A 105 11.27 -10.44 -6.70
C PRO A 105 12.37 -9.57 -6.06
N ASP A 106 12.67 -8.41 -6.64
CA ASP A 106 13.63 -7.46 -6.10
C ASP A 106 13.05 -6.53 -5.01
N GLY A 107 11.74 -6.67 -4.73
CA GLY A 107 11.02 -5.88 -3.76
C GLY A 107 10.85 -4.40 -4.14
N LYS A 108 11.16 -3.99 -5.36
CA LYS A 108 11.11 -2.58 -5.78
C LYS A 108 9.78 -2.14 -6.36
N THR A 109 8.93 -3.09 -6.73
CA THR A 109 7.63 -2.78 -7.34
C THR A 109 6.52 -3.51 -6.61
N ILE A 110 5.45 -2.81 -6.29
CA ILE A 110 4.21 -3.37 -5.76
C ILE A 110 3.11 -3.06 -6.77
N THR A 111 2.45 -4.10 -7.27
CA THR A 111 1.35 -4.00 -8.22
C THR A 111 0.08 -4.51 -7.61
N PHE A 112 -0.96 -3.69 -7.59
CA PHE A 112 -2.31 -4.04 -7.17
C PHE A 112 -3.16 -4.32 -8.40
N ASN A 113 -3.79 -5.49 -8.43
CA ASN A 113 -4.68 -5.89 -9.51
C ASN A 113 -6.11 -6.00 -9.00
N PHE A 114 -7.05 -5.57 -9.82
CA PHE A 114 -8.47 -5.62 -9.54
C PHE A 114 -8.95 -7.05 -9.26
N VAL A 115 -9.81 -7.18 -8.26
CA VAL A 115 -10.49 -8.44 -7.92
C VAL A 115 -12.00 -8.30 -8.08
N ASN A 116 -12.57 -7.29 -7.44
CA ASN A 116 -13.98 -6.94 -7.51
C ASN A 116 -14.18 -5.47 -7.10
N ALA A 117 -15.40 -4.99 -7.10
CA ALA A 117 -15.71 -3.65 -6.59
C ALA A 117 -17.08 -3.62 -5.91
N THR A 118 -17.18 -2.80 -4.87
CA THR A 118 -18.48 -2.36 -4.34
C THR A 118 -19.08 -1.32 -5.28
N ASN A 119 -20.41 -1.35 -5.44
CA ASN A 119 -21.15 -0.43 -6.30
C ASN A 119 -20.72 -0.43 -7.78
N LEU A 120 -20.22 -1.54 -8.29
CA LEU A 120 -20.01 -1.78 -9.72
C LEU A 120 -21.28 -2.40 -10.30
N VAL A 121 -22.27 -1.55 -10.60
CA VAL A 121 -23.65 -1.96 -10.91
C VAL A 121 -23.85 -2.51 -12.33
N SER A 122 -22.85 -2.36 -13.20
CA SER A 122 -22.87 -2.97 -14.52
C SER A 122 -21.46 -3.19 -15.07
N SER A 123 -21.30 -4.14 -16.00
CA SER A 123 -20.06 -4.38 -16.75
C SER A 123 -19.66 -3.22 -17.67
N GLN A 124 -20.58 -2.27 -17.90
CA GLN A 124 -20.34 -1.06 -18.70
C GLN A 124 -19.77 0.09 -17.85
N MET A 125 -19.74 -0.06 -16.53
CA MET A 125 -19.20 0.94 -15.63
C MET A 125 -17.68 0.83 -15.56
N GLY A 126 -16.97 1.93 -15.85
CA GLY A 126 -15.51 1.95 -15.71
C GLY A 126 -15.07 1.85 -14.25
N HIS A 127 -13.87 1.32 -14.03
CA HIS A 127 -13.29 1.17 -12.69
C HIS A 127 -11.77 1.17 -12.73
N MET A 128 -11.13 1.45 -11.60
CA MET A 128 -9.68 1.30 -11.46
C MET A 128 -9.31 -0.18 -11.57
N GLN A 129 -8.47 -0.50 -12.56
CA GLN A 129 -8.09 -1.87 -12.91
C GLN A 129 -6.76 -2.27 -12.30
N ARG A 130 -5.82 -1.32 -12.21
CA ARG A 130 -4.47 -1.58 -11.70
C ARG A 130 -3.84 -0.34 -11.09
N ALA A 131 -3.06 -0.53 -10.04
CA ALA A 131 -2.17 0.47 -9.49
C ALA A 131 -0.78 -0.13 -9.27
N THR A 132 0.27 0.55 -9.74
CA THR A 132 1.66 0.08 -9.60
C THR A 132 2.50 1.15 -8.95
N PHE A 133 3.16 0.80 -7.86
CA PHE A 133 4.10 1.63 -7.11
C PHE A 133 5.51 1.12 -7.35
N ASN A 134 6.39 1.97 -7.87
CA ASN A 134 7.79 1.62 -8.09
C ASN A 134 8.69 2.52 -7.22
N PHE A 135 9.43 1.91 -6.31
CA PHE A 135 10.31 2.57 -5.35
C PHE A 135 11.68 2.78 -5.99
N ILE A 136 12.07 4.03 -6.20
CA ILE A 136 13.35 4.40 -6.80
C ILE A 136 14.37 4.67 -5.68
N ASP A 137 14.05 5.57 -4.76
CA ASP A 137 14.81 5.88 -3.55
C ASP A 137 13.88 6.46 -2.46
N ASP A 138 14.43 6.97 -1.36
CA ASP A 138 13.64 7.46 -0.21
C ASP A 138 12.82 8.72 -0.53
N ASP A 139 13.23 9.50 -1.54
CA ASP A 139 12.60 10.75 -1.94
C ASP A 139 12.02 10.72 -3.35
N HIS A 140 12.00 9.54 -3.99
CA HIS A 140 11.54 9.38 -5.36
C HIS A 140 10.84 8.04 -5.57
N HIS A 141 9.60 8.08 -6.04
CA HIS A 141 8.87 6.90 -6.50
C HIS A 141 7.96 7.25 -7.68
N THR A 142 7.48 6.24 -8.37
CA THR A 142 6.46 6.42 -9.40
C THR A 142 5.20 5.66 -9.08
N GLU A 143 4.06 6.20 -9.49
CA GLU A 143 2.76 5.55 -9.41
C GLU A 143 2.13 5.50 -10.80
N LYS A 144 1.76 4.31 -11.25
CA LYS A 144 0.98 4.13 -12.46
C LYS A 144 -0.41 3.66 -12.10
N TRP A 145 -1.42 4.43 -12.52
CA TRP A 145 -2.82 4.11 -12.30
C TRP A 145 -3.48 3.81 -13.65
N GLU A 146 -4.18 2.68 -13.75
CA GLU A 146 -4.79 2.18 -14.97
C GLU A 146 -6.29 1.94 -14.72
N PHE A 147 -7.12 2.62 -15.50
CA PHE A 147 -8.57 2.60 -15.41
C PHE A 147 -9.16 1.87 -16.61
N ALA A 148 -10.00 0.87 -16.38
CA ALA A 148 -10.76 0.18 -17.41
C ALA A 148 -12.01 1.00 -17.74
N MET A 149 -12.15 1.43 -18.99
CA MET A 149 -13.29 2.20 -19.45
C MET A 149 -14.44 1.28 -19.87
N SER A 150 -15.67 1.82 -19.86
CA SER A 150 -16.89 1.11 -20.27
C SER A 150 -16.86 0.54 -21.70
N ASN A 151 -16.04 1.09 -22.57
CA ASN A 151 -15.86 0.64 -23.97
C ASN A 151 -14.75 -0.42 -24.15
N GLY A 152 -14.23 -0.96 -23.04
CA GLY A 152 -13.14 -1.95 -23.03
C GLY A 152 -11.74 -1.39 -23.29
N LYS A 153 -11.61 -0.05 -23.43
CA LYS A 153 -10.31 0.61 -23.49
C LYS A 153 -9.75 0.82 -22.10
N GLU A 154 -8.45 0.84 -21.98
CA GLU A 154 -7.75 1.27 -20.77
C GLU A 154 -7.30 2.71 -20.93
N MET A 155 -7.40 3.46 -19.85
CA MET A 155 -6.86 4.80 -19.70
C MET A 155 -5.96 4.79 -18.47
N GLY A 156 -4.82 5.44 -18.52
CA GLY A 156 -3.95 5.45 -17.37
C GLY A 156 -2.91 6.55 -17.44
N GLY A 157 -2.23 6.76 -16.33
CA GLY A 157 -1.18 7.75 -16.21
C GLY A 157 -0.09 7.31 -15.27
N LEU A 158 1.10 7.81 -15.55
CA LEU A 158 2.27 7.67 -14.73
C LEU A 158 2.51 8.99 -14.01
N LEU A 159 2.59 8.93 -12.68
CA LEU A 159 3.05 10.00 -11.82
C LEU A 159 4.50 9.71 -11.44
N ASP A 160 5.39 10.62 -11.77
CA ASP A 160 6.78 10.64 -11.28
C ASP A 160 6.81 11.61 -10.10
N LEU A 161 6.98 11.07 -8.88
CA LEU A 161 6.71 11.77 -7.63
C LEU A 161 7.98 11.99 -6.83
N LYS A 162 8.22 13.23 -6.48
CA LYS A 162 9.32 13.65 -5.60
C LYS A 162 8.77 14.08 -4.26
N ARG A 163 9.44 13.68 -3.18
CA ARG A 163 9.05 14.07 -1.83
C ARG A 163 9.17 15.60 -1.67
N THR A 164 8.13 16.20 -1.13
CA THR A 164 8.17 17.61 -0.73
C THR A 164 8.65 17.72 0.71
N LYS A 165 9.41 18.78 0.99
CA LYS A 165 9.94 19.04 2.34
C LYS A 165 8.87 19.62 3.26
#